data_3fe880c4af2ea383bfa158ff53621fab
#
_entry.id   3fe880c4af2ea383bfa158ff53621fab
#
_cell.length_a   1.000
_cell.length_b   1.000
_cell.length_c   1.000
_cell.angle_alpha   90.00
_cell.angle_beta   90.00
_cell.angle_gamma   90.00
#
_symmetry.space_group_name_H-M   'P 1'
#
loop_
_entity.id
_entity.type
_entity.pdbx_description
1 polymer ?
#
loop_
_entity_poly.entity_id
_entity_poly.type
_entity_poly.pdbx_seq_one_letter_code
_entity_poly.pdbx_strand_id
1 'polypeptide(L)'
;VQLVEGSTDIGGTRTSIAMQFAETLGLAAEDINPSVGDTSSIGYTDVTGGSRVTYATGWAAYEAAQDVKAQMIKRAALVWEVDAAQVEYDDGSFRTKDGGKSIGFKELAGKIDATGGPVVGQGSVDPEAGVGGSFSVNIADIEVDPETGKVSILRFTAVQDAGKAIHPSYVEGQMQGGSVQGIGWALNEEYSYTDEGRM
;
A
#
# COMPACT_ATOMS: atom_id res chain seq x y z
N VAL A 1 -10.00 12.51 -3.23
CA VAL A 1 -10.69 11.39 -2.56
C VAL A 1 -10.08 11.16 -1.19
N GLN A 2 -10.91 10.99 -0.15
CA GLN A 2 -10.44 10.59 1.17
C GLN A 2 -10.33 9.06 1.22
N LEU A 3 -9.18 8.55 1.63
CA LEU A 3 -8.95 7.13 1.90
C LEU A 3 -8.68 6.96 3.39
N VAL A 4 -9.49 6.14 4.08
CA VAL A 4 -9.28 5.81 5.49
C VAL A 4 -8.91 4.33 5.57
N GLU A 5 -7.76 4.03 6.16
CA GLU A 5 -7.26 2.67 6.30
C GLU A 5 -7.09 2.27 7.77
N GLY A 6 -7.19 0.98 8.06
CA GLY A 6 -7.10 0.44 9.41
C GLY A 6 -5.69 0.08 9.87
N SER A 7 -4.74 -0.05 8.97
CA SER A 7 -3.36 -0.42 9.31
C SER A 7 -2.52 0.77 9.70
N THR A 8 -1.49 0.56 10.52
CA THR A 8 -0.53 1.61 10.85
C THR A 8 0.35 1.96 9.64
N ASP A 9 0.79 3.21 9.58
CA ASP A 9 1.70 3.68 8.52
C ASP A 9 3.14 3.24 8.81
N ILE A 10 3.44 1.98 8.57
CA ILE A 10 4.79 1.44 8.74
C ILE A 10 5.57 1.51 7.43
N GLY A 11 6.80 2.06 7.47
CA GLY A 11 7.65 2.18 6.29
C GLY A 11 7.02 2.99 5.15
N GLY A 12 6.06 3.87 5.41
CA GLY A 12 5.37 4.67 4.42
C GLY A 12 4.27 3.92 3.66
N THR A 13 3.73 2.83 4.22
CA THR A 13 2.68 2.01 3.58
C THR A 13 1.42 2.80 3.27
N ARG A 14 1.08 3.81 4.06
CA ARG A 14 -0.04 4.71 3.78
C ARG A 14 0.04 5.32 2.37
N THR A 15 1.22 5.79 1.98
CA THR A 15 1.45 6.31 0.62
C THR A 15 1.34 5.21 -0.43
N SER A 16 1.94 4.05 -0.19
CA SER A 16 1.87 2.91 -1.11
C SER A 16 0.44 2.42 -1.33
N ILE A 17 -0.38 2.41 -0.29
CA ILE A 17 -1.80 2.03 -0.36
C ILE A 17 -2.61 3.08 -1.14
N ALA A 18 -2.32 4.38 -0.91
CA ALA A 18 -2.93 5.46 -1.69
C ALA A 18 -2.59 5.35 -3.19
N MET A 19 -1.36 4.97 -3.53
CA MET A 19 -0.96 4.73 -4.93
C MET A 19 -1.74 3.56 -5.56
N GLN A 20 -1.90 2.45 -4.85
CA GLN A 20 -2.70 1.31 -5.32
C GLN A 20 -4.17 1.69 -5.52
N PHE A 21 -4.74 2.45 -4.60
CA PHE A 21 -6.11 2.95 -4.70
C PHE A 21 -6.27 3.91 -5.89
N ALA A 22 -5.33 4.84 -6.06
CA ALA A 22 -5.32 5.80 -7.17
C ALA A 22 -5.23 5.10 -8.53
N GLU A 23 -4.27 4.16 -8.68
CA GLU A 23 -4.09 3.37 -9.92
C GLU A 23 -5.37 2.60 -10.26
N THR A 24 -6.05 2.03 -9.26
CA THR A 24 -7.31 1.31 -9.47
C THR A 24 -8.42 2.24 -9.98
N LEU A 25 -8.43 3.49 -9.52
CA LEU A 25 -9.38 4.52 -9.96
C LEU A 25 -8.91 5.31 -11.19
N GLY A 26 -7.76 5.01 -11.79
CA GLY A 26 -7.21 5.83 -12.88
C GLY A 26 -7.03 7.30 -12.51
N LEU A 27 -6.63 7.57 -11.25
CA LEU A 27 -6.40 8.90 -10.72
C LEU A 27 -4.92 9.09 -10.37
N ALA A 28 -4.49 10.34 -10.26
CA ALA A 28 -3.16 10.64 -9.73
C ALA A 28 -3.09 10.35 -8.22
N ALA A 29 -1.92 9.90 -7.73
CA ALA A 29 -1.74 9.61 -6.32
C ALA A 29 -2.01 10.82 -5.42
N GLU A 30 -1.71 12.02 -5.90
CA GLU A 30 -1.95 13.30 -5.24
C GLU A 30 -3.44 13.64 -5.05
N ASP A 31 -4.32 12.99 -5.79
CA ASP A 31 -5.78 13.14 -5.65
C ASP A 31 -6.35 12.33 -4.48
N ILE A 32 -5.54 11.45 -3.90
CA ILE A 32 -5.90 10.63 -2.76
C ILE A 32 -5.31 11.23 -1.49
N ASN A 33 -6.16 11.47 -0.52
CA ASN A 33 -5.75 11.92 0.81
C ASN A 33 -5.87 10.76 1.81
N PRO A 34 -4.76 10.00 2.03
CA PRO A 34 -4.81 8.84 2.91
C PRO A 34 -4.70 9.25 4.37
N SER A 35 -5.45 8.58 5.22
CA SER A 35 -5.35 8.70 6.68
C SER A 35 -5.49 7.35 7.36
N VAL A 36 -4.74 7.15 8.42
CA VAL A 36 -4.94 6.01 9.32
C VAL A 36 -6.16 6.31 10.18
N GLY A 37 -7.12 5.39 10.19
CA GLY A 37 -8.33 5.52 10.96
C GLY A 37 -8.10 5.32 12.46
N ASP A 38 -9.05 5.80 13.23
CA ASP A 38 -9.08 5.54 14.65
C ASP A 38 -9.75 4.18 14.92
N THR A 39 -9.24 3.45 15.90
CA THR A 39 -9.69 2.08 16.21
C THR A 39 -11.14 1.99 16.67
N SER A 40 -11.77 3.11 17.00
CA SER A 40 -13.19 3.18 17.36
C SER A 40 -14.11 3.37 16.15
N SER A 41 -13.57 3.81 15.01
CA SER A 41 -14.35 4.19 13.82
C SER A 41 -14.21 3.24 12.64
N ILE A 42 -13.19 2.39 12.65
CA ILE A 42 -12.94 1.39 11.61
C ILE A 42 -12.97 -0.01 12.23
N GLY A 43 -13.23 -1.01 11.39
CA GLY A 43 -13.24 -2.40 11.79
C GLY A 43 -11.87 -2.92 12.21
N TYR A 44 -11.85 -4.18 12.62
CA TYR A 44 -10.63 -4.89 12.98
C TYR A 44 -9.63 -4.91 11.81
N THR A 45 -8.37 -4.69 12.14
CA THR A 45 -7.24 -4.98 11.26
C THR A 45 -6.23 -5.82 12.04
N ASP A 46 -5.66 -6.80 11.39
CA ASP A 46 -4.69 -7.71 12.01
C ASP A 46 -3.35 -7.01 12.30
N VAL A 47 -2.53 -7.67 13.11
CA VAL A 47 -1.21 -7.17 13.52
C VAL A 47 -0.34 -6.77 12.33
N THR A 48 0.37 -5.66 12.49
CA THR A 48 1.38 -5.20 11.53
C THR A 48 2.67 -5.99 11.74
N GLY A 49 2.75 -7.17 11.12
CA GLY A 49 3.88 -8.09 11.19
C GLY A 49 3.98 -8.94 9.93
N GLY A 50 5.14 -9.53 9.67
CA GLY A 50 5.38 -10.36 8.48
C GLY A 50 5.30 -9.62 7.15
N SER A 51 5.48 -8.30 7.15
CA SER A 51 5.45 -7.42 5.96
C SER A 51 4.13 -7.47 5.16
N ARG A 52 3.00 -7.67 5.84
CA ARG A 52 1.69 -7.88 5.20
C ARG A 52 0.98 -6.61 4.75
N VAL A 53 1.29 -5.45 5.33
CA VAL A 53 0.43 -4.24 5.22
C VAL A 53 0.26 -3.78 3.77
N THR A 54 1.35 -3.61 3.01
CA THR A 54 1.26 -3.19 1.61
C THR A 54 0.43 -4.15 0.77
N TYR A 55 0.50 -5.45 1.03
CA TYR A 55 -0.28 -6.47 0.33
C TYR A 55 -1.73 -6.51 0.80
N ALA A 56 -1.98 -6.79 2.08
CA ALA A 56 -3.33 -7.04 2.58
C ALA A 56 -4.19 -5.76 2.62
N THR A 57 -3.64 -4.65 3.14
CA THR A 57 -4.37 -3.38 3.17
C THR A 57 -4.45 -2.76 1.77
N GLY A 58 -3.43 -2.96 0.93
CA GLY A 58 -3.48 -2.58 -0.47
C GLY A 58 -4.57 -3.33 -1.24
N TRP A 59 -4.76 -4.62 -0.98
CA TRP A 59 -5.87 -5.39 -1.54
C TRP A 59 -7.23 -4.87 -1.04
N ALA A 60 -7.38 -4.60 0.26
CA ALA A 60 -8.61 -3.99 0.77
C ALA A 60 -8.90 -2.62 0.13
N ALA A 61 -7.86 -1.81 -0.12
CA ALA A 61 -8.00 -0.55 -0.85
C ALA A 61 -8.43 -0.76 -2.31
N TYR A 62 -7.90 -1.78 -2.98
CA TYR A 62 -8.36 -2.18 -4.32
C TYR A 62 -9.84 -2.53 -4.32
N GLU A 63 -10.31 -3.35 -3.38
CA GLU A 63 -11.73 -3.72 -3.27
C GLU A 63 -12.61 -2.49 -2.98
N ALA A 64 -12.17 -1.60 -2.09
CA ALA A 64 -12.86 -0.34 -1.84
C ALA A 64 -12.95 0.54 -3.11
N ALA A 65 -11.88 0.59 -3.90
CA ALA A 65 -11.88 1.30 -5.18
C ALA A 65 -12.83 0.68 -6.20
N GLN A 66 -12.93 -0.65 -6.26
CA GLN A 66 -13.91 -1.34 -7.11
C GLN A 66 -15.34 -1.02 -6.69
N ASP A 67 -15.61 -0.97 -5.39
CA ASP A 67 -16.92 -0.57 -4.88
C ASP A 67 -17.23 0.91 -5.24
N VAL A 68 -16.27 1.82 -5.07
CA VAL A 68 -16.40 3.21 -5.54
C VAL A 68 -16.73 3.26 -7.03
N LYS A 69 -16.00 2.52 -7.86
CA LYS A 69 -16.25 2.45 -9.32
C LYS A 69 -17.68 2.00 -9.63
N ALA A 70 -18.13 0.92 -8.97
CA ALA A 70 -19.49 0.40 -9.18
C ALA A 70 -20.57 1.42 -8.78
N GLN A 71 -20.37 2.15 -7.68
CA GLN A 71 -21.29 3.20 -7.26
C GLN A 71 -21.25 4.40 -8.23
N MET A 72 -20.08 4.84 -8.66
CA MET A 72 -19.92 5.96 -9.58
C MET A 72 -20.49 5.66 -10.98
N ILE A 73 -20.40 4.41 -11.47
CA ILE A 73 -21.09 3.97 -12.69
C ILE A 73 -22.59 4.21 -12.59
N LYS A 74 -23.20 3.88 -11.45
CA LYS A 74 -24.63 4.14 -11.20
C LYS A 74 -24.94 5.64 -11.19
N ARG A 75 -24.01 6.47 -10.65
CA ARG A 75 -24.17 7.94 -10.66
C ARG A 75 -24.07 8.51 -12.07
N ALA A 76 -23.13 8.04 -12.88
CA ALA A 76 -23.04 8.43 -14.29
C ALA A 76 -24.31 8.06 -15.07
N ALA A 77 -24.83 6.86 -14.83
CA ALA A 77 -26.07 6.40 -15.43
C ALA A 77 -27.26 7.30 -15.07
N LEU A 78 -27.38 7.72 -13.80
CA LEU A 78 -28.40 8.68 -13.37
C LEU A 78 -28.24 10.04 -14.04
N VAL A 79 -27.03 10.58 -14.13
CA VAL A 79 -26.73 11.86 -14.81
C VAL A 79 -27.13 11.80 -16.28
N TRP A 80 -26.98 10.66 -16.92
CA TRP A 80 -27.23 10.49 -18.34
C TRP A 80 -28.61 9.91 -18.68
N GLU A 81 -29.38 9.52 -17.65
CA GLU A 81 -30.73 8.91 -17.81
C GLU A 81 -30.64 7.62 -18.67
N VAL A 82 -29.64 6.78 -18.38
CA VAL A 82 -29.44 5.50 -19.07
C VAL A 82 -29.35 4.36 -18.04
N ASP A 83 -29.44 3.10 -18.51
CA ASP A 83 -29.19 1.96 -17.67
C ASP A 83 -27.69 1.88 -17.27
N ALA A 84 -27.40 1.53 -16.02
CA ALA A 84 -26.03 1.38 -15.54
C ALA A 84 -25.23 0.33 -16.35
N ALA A 85 -25.90 -0.66 -16.90
CA ALA A 85 -25.28 -1.64 -17.80
C ALA A 85 -24.77 -1.04 -19.13
N GLN A 86 -25.22 0.16 -19.48
CA GLN A 86 -24.72 0.90 -20.65
C GLN A 86 -23.50 1.78 -20.36
N VAL A 87 -23.09 1.87 -19.09
CA VAL A 87 -21.93 2.66 -18.66
C VAL A 87 -20.75 1.76 -18.40
N GLU A 88 -19.61 2.12 -18.94
CA GLU A 88 -18.31 1.52 -18.64
C GLU A 88 -17.37 2.55 -18.03
N TYR A 89 -16.40 2.05 -17.28
CA TYR A 89 -15.34 2.85 -16.68
C TYR A 89 -13.99 2.36 -17.16
N ASP A 90 -13.18 3.30 -17.61
CA ASP A 90 -11.84 3.04 -18.06
C ASP A 90 -10.95 4.26 -17.78
N ASP A 91 -9.83 4.01 -17.12
CA ASP A 91 -8.75 4.97 -16.83
C ASP A 91 -9.26 6.37 -16.43
N GLY A 92 -9.97 6.45 -15.31
CA GLY A 92 -10.43 7.72 -14.75
C GLY A 92 -11.64 8.35 -15.46
N SER A 93 -12.27 7.65 -16.40
CA SER A 93 -13.38 8.18 -17.20
C SER A 93 -14.53 7.19 -17.31
N PHE A 94 -15.75 7.72 -17.22
CA PHE A 94 -16.99 7.01 -17.52
C PHE A 94 -17.42 7.32 -18.93
N ARG A 95 -17.94 6.32 -19.63
CA ARG A 95 -18.48 6.50 -20.99
C ARG A 95 -19.67 5.58 -21.22
N THR A 96 -20.56 5.96 -22.11
CA THR A 96 -21.59 5.03 -22.58
C THR A 96 -20.99 4.08 -23.63
N LYS A 97 -21.44 2.83 -23.66
CA LYS A 97 -20.94 1.79 -24.58
C LYS A 97 -21.10 2.15 -26.06
N ASP A 98 -22.07 2.98 -26.40
CA ASP A 98 -22.25 3.53 -27.74
C ASP A 98 -21.30 4.70 -28.07
N GLY A 99 -20.50 5.16 -27.08
CA GLY A 99 -19.58 6.27 -27.22
C GLY A 99 -20.23 7.66 -27.27
N GLY A 100 -21.53 7.75 -27.04
CA GLY A 100 -22.27 9.01 -27.17
C GLY A 100 -22.05 10.01 -26.02
N LYS A 101 -21.67 9.51 -24.85
CA LYS A 101 -21.44 10.33 -23.64
C LYS A 101 -20.17 9.91 -22.92
N SER A 102 -19.44 10.88 -22.36
CA SER A 102 -18.23 10.65 -21.55
C SER A 102 -18.12 11.72 -20.48
N ILE A 103 -17.57 11.35 -19.31
CA ILE A 103 -17.30 12.26 -18.19
C ILE A 103 -16.13 11.73 -17.37
N GLY A 104 -15.20 12.62 -16.96
CA GLY A 104 -14.11 12.26 -16.08
C GLY A 104 -14.58 12.04 -14.64
N PHE A 105 -13.80 11.24 -13.88
CA PHE A 105 -14.11 10.93 -12.48
C PHE A 105 -14.33 12.18 -11.62
N LYS A 106 -13.42 13.16 -11.70
CA LYS A 106 -13.51 14.41 -10.91
C LYS A 106 -14.71 15.26 -11.29
N GLU A 107 -15.02 15.33 -12.57
CA GLU A 107 -16.18 16.08 -13.05
C GLU A 107 -17.49 15.43 -12.58
N LEU A 108 -17.59 14.10 -12.66
CA LEU A 108 -18.74 13.37 -12.13
C LEU A 108 -18.84 13.54 -10.61
N ALA A 109 -17.72 13.49 -9.89
CA ALA A 109 -17.69 13.72 -8.44
C ALA A 109 -18.27 15.11 -8.05
N GLY A 110 -18.08 16.12 -8.90
CA GLY A 110 -18.71 17.45 -8.72
C GLY A 110 -20.22 17.48 -8.95
N LYS A 111 -20.82 16.40 -9.47
CA LYS A 111 -22.25 16.30 -9.79
C LYS A 111 -23.01 15.32 -8.88
N ILE A 112 -22.35 14.64 -7.95
CA ILE A 112 -22.95 13.55 -7.17
C ILE A 112 -24.06 14.00 -6.22
N ASP A 113 -24.05 15.25 -5.77
CA ASP A 113 -25.11 15.79 -4.89
C ASP A 113 -26.49 15.69 -5.56
N ALA A 114 -26.57 15.92 -6.87
CA ALA A 114 -27.81 15.81 -7.64
C ALA A 114 -28.26 14.34 -7.83
N THR A 115 -27.41 13.37 -7.52
CA THR A 115 -27.67 11.94 -7.77
C THR A 115 -27.71 11.09 -6.50
N GLY A 116 -27.76 11.72 -5.32
CA GLY A 116 -27.92 11.04 -4.04
C GLY A 116 -26.77 11.25 -3.04
N GLY A 117 -25.92 12.25 -3.29
CA GLY A 117 -24.87 12.67 -2.35
C GLY A 117 -23.60 11.83 -2.37
N PRO A 118 -22.76 11.92 -1.35
CA PRO A 118 -21.44 11.31 -1.29
C PRO A 118 -21.43 9.80 -1.57
N VAL A 119 -20.39 9.34 -2.24
CA VAL A 119 -20.11 7.92 -2.47
C VAL A 119 -19.12 7.44 -1.42
N VAL A 120 -19.40 6.31 -0.79
CA VAL A 120 -18.52 5.66 0.18
C VAL A 120 -18.31 4.22 -0.26
N GLY A 121 -17.08 3.90 -0.67
CA GLY A 121 -16.66 2.54 -0.97
C GLY A 121 -16.04 1.90 0.25
N GLN A 122 -16.21 0.59 0.38
CA GLN A 122 -15.66 -0.22 1.45
C GLN A 122 -14.94 -1.44 0.90
N GLY A 123 -13.84 -1.82 1.55
CA GLY A 123 -13.10 -3.02 1.23
C GLY A 123 -12.53 -3.64 2.50
N SER A 124 -12.69 -4.94 2.61
CA SER A 124 -12.09 -5.77 3.66
C SER A 124 -11.67 -7.09 3.05
N VAL A 125 -10.50 -7.56 3.39
CA VAL A 125 -9.97 -8.84 2.91
C VAL A 125 -9.42 -9.65 4.06
N ASP A 126 -9.58 -10.95 3.95
CA ASP A 126 -8.96 -11.96 4.81
C ASP A 126 -8.16 -12.90 3.90
N PRO A 127 -6.88 -12.60 3.62
CA PRO A 127 -6.09 -13.42 2.73
C PRO A 127 -5.79 -14.77 3.39
N GLU A 128 -6.46 -15.83 2.93
CA GLU A 128 -6.26 -17.21 3.41
C GLU A 128 -4.87 -17.74 3.09
N ALA A 129 -4.27 -17.29 2.00
CA ALA A 129 -2.92 -17.66 1.59
C ALA A 129 -1.97 -16.50 1.80
N GLY A 130 -0.80 -16.79 2.33
CA GLY A 130 0.29 -15.83 2.38
C GLY A 130 0.70 -15.36 0.98
N VAL A 131 1.44 -14.28 0.92
CA VAL A 131 2.17 -13.86 -0.29
C VAL A 131 3.11 -14.98 -0.74
N GLY A 132 3.36 -15.09 -2.03
CA GLY A 132 4.30 -16.05 -2.58
C GLY A 132 5.72 -15.91 -1.99
N GLY A 133 6.57 -16.89 -2.27
CA GLY A 133 7.97 -16.85 -1.84
C GLY A 133 8.69 -15.63 -2.40
N SER A 134 9.58 -15.07 -1.59
CA SER A 134 10.47 -13.98 -1.97
C SER A 134 11.92 -14.46 -1.80
N PHE A 135 12.79 -14.03 -2.70
CA PHE A 135 14.19 -14.47 -2.72
C PHE A 135 15.11 -13.28 -2.49
N SER A 136 16.12 -13.49 -1.66
CA SER A 136 17.15 -12.49 -1.44
C SER A 136 18.55 -13.10 -1.39
N VAL A 137 19.54 -12.30 -1.77
CA VAL A 137 20.96 -12.61 -1.61
C VAL A 137 21.64 -11.42 -0.98
N ASN A 138 22.39 -11.66 0.09
CA ASN A 138 23.20 -10.65 0.74
C ASN A 138 24.67 -11.06 0.67
N ILE A 139 25.53 -10.18 0.22
CA ILE A 139 26.96 -10.39 0.05
C ILE A 139 27.71 -9.32 0.87
N ALA A 140 28.57 -9.74 1.77
CA ALA A 140 29.46 -8.86 2.52
C ALA A 140 30.92 -9.12 2.14
N ASP A 141 31.59 -8.10 1.63
CA ASP A 141 33.05 -8.10 1.49
C ASP A 141 33.62 -7.53 2.79
N ILE A 142 34.42 -8.30 3.47
CA ILE A 142 34.95 -7.94 4.80
C ILE A 142 36.47 -8.07 4.85
N GLU A 143 37.06 -7.26 5.72
CA GLU A 143 38.44 -7.39 6.18
C GLU A 143 38.45 -7.70 7.67
N VAL A 144 39.26 -8.64 8.09
CA VAL A 144 39.43 -9.04 9.50
C VAL A 144 40.85 -8.79 9.93
N ASP A 145 41.03 -8.03 10.99
CA ASP A 145 42.35 -7.91 11.66
C ASP A 145 42.58 -9.17 12.50
N PRO A 146 43.58 -9.99 12.16
CA PRO A 146 43.80 -11.25 12.86
C PRO A 146 44.37 -11.08 14.28
N GLU A 147 44.92 -9.93 14.64
CA GLU A 147 45.46 -9.67 15.98
C GLU A 147 44.35 -9.23 16.95
N THR A 148 43.39 -8.46 16.49
CA THR A 148 42.34 -7.88 17.32
C THR A 148 40.98 -8.54 17.13
N GLY A 149 40.77 -9.27 16.02
CA GLY A 149 39.50 -9.81 15.62
C GLY A 149 38.53 -8.74 15.05
N LYS A 150 38.98 -7.50 14.88
CA LYS A 150 38.16 -6.42 14.36
C LYS A 150 37.72 -6.72 12.93
N VAL A 151 36.43 -6.66 12.70
CA VAL A 151 35.82 -6.77 11.36
C VAL A 151 35.51 -5.41 10.78
N SER A 152 35.93 -5.17 9.55
CA SER A 152 35.56 -3.99 8.76
C SER A 152 34.80 -4.43 7.51
N ILE A 153 33.62 -3.87 7.29
CA ILE A 153 32.84 -4.14 6.08
C ILE A 153 33.33 -3.21 5.00
N LEU A 154 33.89 -3.77 3.93
CA LEU A 154 34.37 -3.01 2.77
C LEU A 154 33.24 -2.68 1.79
N ARG A 155 32.31 -3.63 1.62
CA ARG A 155 31.12 -3.48 0.80
C ARG A 155 30.04 -4.44 1.27
N PHE A 156 28.79 -3.97 1.20
CA PHE A 156 27.61 -4.81 1.38
C PHE A 156 26.70 -4.70 0.16
N THR A 157 26.29 -5.82 -0.39
CA THR A 157 25.39 -5.87 -1.55
C THR A 157 24.16 -6.67 -1.18
N ALA A 158 22.99 -6.03 -1.24
CA ALA A 158 21.69 -6.68 -1.07
C ALA A 158 20.97 -6.78 -2.43
N VAL A 159 20.52 -7.98 -2.76
CA VAL A 159 19.70 -8.26 -3.94
C VAL A 159 18.40 -8.89 -3.46
N GLN A 160 17.28 -8.33 -3.86
CA GLN A 160 15.96 -8.72 -3.38
C GLN A 160 14.98 -8.84 -4.54
N ASP A 161 14.26 -9.95 -4.61
CA ASP A 161 13.04 -10.05 -5.40
C ASP A 161 11.89 -9.47 -4.55
N ALA A 162 11.43 -8.29 -4.93
CA ALA A 162 10.30 -7.60 -4.29
C ALA A 162 9.02 -7.65 -5.16
N GLY A 163 9.02 -8.42 -6.25
CA GLY A 163 7.94 -8.38 -7.23
C GLY A 163 7.77 -6.99 -7.84
N LYS A 164 6.53 -6.53 -8.03
CA LYS A 164 6.25 -5.15 -8.47
C LYS A 164 6.47 -4.18 -7.31
N ALA A 165 7.48 -3.32 -7.43
CA ALA A 165 7.74 -2.26 -6.46
C ALA A 165 6.67 -1.16 -6.58
N ILE A 166 5.68 -1.14 -5.68
CA ILE A 166 4.61 -0.13 -5.65
C ILE A 166 5.21 1.27 -5.45
N HIS A 167 6.15 1.39 -4.52
CA HIS A 167 6.89 2.62 -4.26
C HIS A 167 8.39 2.31 -4.24
N PRO A 168 9.10 2.42 -5.38
CA PRO A 168 10.48 1.94 -5.51
C PRO A 168 11.45 2.45 -4.44
N SER A 169 11.43 3.76 -4.14
CA SER A 169 12.33 4.33 -3.13
C SER A 169 12.05 3.82 -1.71
N TYR A 170 10.81 3.46 -1.39
CA TYR A 170 10.49 2.86 -0.10
C TYR A 170 10.95 1.39 -0.03
N VAL A 171 10.86 0.67 -1.14
CA VAL A 171 11.42 -0.69 -1.25
C VAL A 171 12.93 -0.64 -1.02
N GLU A 172 13.65 0.25 -1.68
CA GLU A 172 15.08 0.45 -1.48
C GLU A 172 15.41 0.78 0.00
N GLY A 173 14.64 1.69 0.60
CA GLY A 173 14.77 2.05 2.01
C GLY A 173 14.57 0.87 2.97
N GLN A 174 13.60 0.00 2.69
CA GLN A 174 13.36 -1.22 3.48
C GLN A 174 14.53 -2.21 3.35
N MET A 175 15.08 -2.37 2.16
CA MET A 175 16.24 -3.24 1.93
C MET A 175 17.49 -2.73 2.63
N GLN A 176 17.75 -1.41 2.55
CA GLN A 176 18.86 -0.78 3.26
C GLN A 176 18.71 -0.91 4.77
N GLY A 177 17.53 -0.60 5.31
CA GLY A 177 17.22 -0.70 6.73
C GLY A 177 17.37 -2.12 7.28
N GLY A 178 16.84 -3.11 6.58
CA GLY A 178 16.98 -4.52 6.96
C GLY A 178 18.44 -4.98 6.94
N SER A 179 19.21 -4.56 5.93
CA SER A 179 20.65 -4.89 5.82
C SER A 179 21.44 -4.28 6.97
N VAL A 180 21.21 -3.01 7.30
CA VAL A 180 21.89 -2.33 8.41
C VAL A 180 21.53 -2.95 9.76
N GLN A 181 20.27 -3.34 9.94
CA GLN A 181 19.85 -4.06 11.14
C GLN A 181 20.61 -5.40 11.30
N GLY A 182 20.73 -6.18 10.22
CA GLY A 182 21.49 -7.43 10.25
C GLY A 182 22.97 -7.23 10.54
N ILE A 183 23.58 -6.16 10.01
CA ILE A 183 24.95 -5.77 10.30
C ILE A 183 25.10 -5.39 11.78
N GLY A 184 24.16 -4.61 12.32
CA GLY A 184 24.16 -4.22 13.73
C GLY A 184 24.11 -5.44 14.66
N TRP A 185 23.23 -6.38 14.39
CA TRP A 185 23.15 -7.63 15.15
C TRP A 185 24.44 -8.45 15.10
N ALA A 186 25.12 -8.47 13.96
CA ALA A 186 26.33 -9.25 13.80
C ALA A 186 27.55 -8.62 14.50
N LEU A 187 27.63 -7.29 14.60
CA LEU A 187 28.86 -6.61 14.97
C LEU A 187 28.77 -5.76 16.24
N ASN A 188 27.60 -5.21 16.58
CA ASN A 188 27.50 -4.14 17.58
C ASN A 188 26.42 -4.36 18.66
N GLU A 189 25.39 -5.15 18.38
CA GLU A 189 24.24 -5.27 19.28
C GLU A 189 24.38 -6.49 20.19
N GLU A 190 24.21 -6.27 21.49
CA GLU A 190 24.25 -7.30 22.51
C GLU A 190 23.28 -6.95 23.63
N TYR A 191 22.61 -7.96 24.16
CA TYR A 191 21.83 -7.83 25.39
C TYR A 191 22.69 -8.15 26.60
N SER A 192 22.93 -7.16 27.46
CA SER A 192 23.64 -7.34 28.71
C SER A 192 22.66 -7.34 29.88
N TYR A 193 22.69 -8.36 30.69
CA TYR A 193 21.85 -8.49 31.88
C TYR A 193 22.73 -8.54 33.15
N THR A 194 22.25 -7.90 34.21
CA THR A 194 22.83 -8.08 35.56
C THR A 194 22.42 -9.44 36.11
N ASP A 195 23.06 -9.86 37.22
CA ASP A 195 22.73 -11.11 37.92
C ASP A 195 21.26 -11.11 38.40
N GLU A 196 20.68 -9.93 38.63
CA GLU A 196 19.28 -9.77 39.03
C GLU A 196 18.31 -9.74 37.82
N GLY A 197 18.78 -9.96 36.59
CA GLY A 197 17.96 -10.00 35.39
C GLY A 197 17.51 -8.63 34.85
N ARG A 198 18.16 -7.55 35.25
CA ARG A 198 17.92 -6.21 34.68
C ARG A 198 18.82 -5.98 33.49
N MET A 199 18.23 -5.39 32.44
CA MET A 199 18.94 -4.95 31.21
C MET A 199 19.66 -3.65 31.47
#